data_89f6cf42a4d22135b5f1f5f82b8ac45f
#
_entry.id   89f6cf42a4d22135b5f1f5f82b8ac45f
#
_cell.length_a   1.000
_cell.length_b   1.000
_cell.length_c   1.000
_cell.angle_alpha   90.00
_cell.angle_beta   90.00
_cell.angle_gamma   90.00
#
_symmetry.space_group_name_H-M   'P 1'
#
loop_
_entity.id
_entity.type
_entity.pdbx_description
1 polymer ?
#
loop_
_entity_poly.entity_id
_entity_poly.type
_entity_poly.pdbx_seq_one_letter_code
_entity_poly.pdbx_strand_id
1 'polypeptide(L)'
;MQDNQPNPSPEPGSLAAGPSGRDDKNQRYWFHILAQNTHAARNLHAAKLVDKAWQQGDRVCVLCDTEEQAVELDDLLWNFTPEAFIPHSIAKAATTPCSDPVGILLYPPAAVDWDTVIVLSSALPEDADQYRRLALVAHNDPAVLNQARGHYKQLRSLGIEARVHDMRK
;
A
#
# COMPACT_ATOMS: atom_id res chain seq x y z
N MET A 1 -9.61 5.32 -62.46
CA MET A 1 -9.53 6.12 -61.23
C MET A 1 -9.74 5.25 -60.03
N GLN A 2 -8.73 5.17 -59.29
CA GLN A 2 -8.71 4.30 -58.11
C GLN A 2 -8.89 5.18 -56.89
N ASP A 3 -9.98 5.05 -56.24
CA ASP A 3 -10.13 5.62 -54.93
C ASP A 3 -9.42 4.73 -53.93
N ASN A 4 -8.21 5.07 -53.69
CA ASN A 4 -7.46 4.39 -52.67
C ASN A 4 -7.87 4.97 -51.32
N GLN A 5 -8.87 4.40 -50.73
CA GLN A 5 -9.21 4.73 -49.37
C GLN A 5 -8.16 4.14 -48.46
N PRO A 6 -7.49 4.94 -47.66
CA PRO A 6 -6.61 4.40 -46.67
C PRO A 6 -7.43 3.58 -45.67
N ASN A 7 -7.05 2.37 -45.51
CA ASN A 7 -7.61 1.50 -44.49
C ASN A 7 -7.41 2.18 -43.15
N PRO A 8 -8.46 2.41 -42.38
CA PRO A 8 -8.28 3.00 -41.06
C PRO A 8 -7.43 2.04 -40.20
N SER A 9 -6.35 2.53 -39.76
CA SER A 9 -5.51 1.80 -38.83
C SER A 9 -6.33 1.40 -37.59
N PRO A 10 -6.18 0.21 -37.10
CA PRO A 10 -6.88 -0.18 -35.88
C PRO A 10 -6.48 0.74 -34.76
N GLU A 11 -7.46 1.26 -34.12
CA GLU A 11 -7.26 2.17 -33.00
C GLU A 11 -6.47 1.50 -31.88
N PRO A 12 -5.34 2.02 -31.50
CA PRO A 12 -4.56 1.41 -30.43
C PRO A 12 -5.24 1.47 -29.06
N GLY A 13 -6.26 2.28 -28.95
CA GLY A 13 -6.97 2.45 -27.69
C GLY A 13 -7.84 1.28 -27.27
N SER A 14 -8.18 0.39 -28.19
CA SER A 14 -9.05 -0.75 -27.87
C SER A 14 -8.39 -1.77 -26.96
N LEU A 15 -7.07 -1.75 -26.88
CA LEU A 15 -6.33 -2.63 -25.98
C LEU A 15 -6.31 -2.13 -24.55
N ALA A 16 -6.65 -0.88 -24.34
CA ALA A 16 -6.66 -0.30 -23.01
C ALA A 16 -7.85 -0.75 -22.16
N ALA A 17 -8.88 -1.28 -22.80
CA ALA A 17 -10.00 -1.88 -22.10
C ALA A 17 -9.61 -3.27 -21.59
N GLY A 18 -8.63 -3.30 -20.74
CA GLY A 18 -8.22 -4.52 -20.06
C GLY A 18 -9.32 -5.05 -19.17
N PRO A 19 -9.12 -6.24 -18.63
CA PRO A 19 -10.09 -6.86 -17.74
C PRO A 19 -10.51 -5.90 -16.65
N SER A 20 -11.71 -6.05 -16.21
CA SER A 20 -12.33 -5.18 -15.22
C SER A 20 -11.33 -4.80 -14.14
N GLY A 21 -11.33 -3.55 -13.73
CA GLY A 21 -10.44 -3.06 -12.68
C GLY A 21 -10.46 -3.88 -11.39
N ARG A 22 -11.41 -4.80 -11.27
CA ARG A 22 -11.53 -5.70 -10.14
C ARG A 22 -10.40 -6.73 -10.08
N ASP A 23 -10.08 -7.37 -11.21
CA ASP A 23 -9.00 -8.35 -11.24
C ASP A 23 -7.63 -7.69 -11.01
N ASP A 24 -7.44 -6.51 -11.56
CA ASP A 24 -6.25 -5.71 -11.34
C ASP A 24 -6.08 -5.35 -9.85
N LYS A 25 -7.16 -4.98 -9.18
CA LYS A 25 -7.11 -4.62 -7.77
C LYS A 25 -6.79 -5.83 -6.89
N ASN A 26 -7.37 -6.99 -7.17
CA ASN A 26 -7.07 -8.21 -6.43
C ASN A 26 -5.59 -8.58 -6.51
N GLN A 27 -4.92 -8.27 -7.62
CA GLN A 27 -3.49 -8.50 -7.78
C GLN A 27 -2.62 -7.46 -7.08
N ARG A 28 -3.16 -6.32 -6.73
CA ARG A 28 -2.43 -5.20 -6.14
C ARG A 28 -2.65 -5.04 -4.64
N TYR A 29 -3.56 -5.83 -4.08
CA TYR A 29 -3.91 -5.79 -2.67
C TYR A 29 -3.40 -7.05 -2.00
N TRP A 30 -2.54 -6.84 -1.01
CA TRP A 30 -1.83 -7.93 -0.32
C TRP A 30 -2.08 -7.88 1.17
N PHE A 31 -2.13 -9.04 1.74
CA PHE A 31 -2.26 -9.25 3.17
C PHE A 31 -1.09 -10.09 3.65
N HIS A 32 -0.17 -9.49 4.39
CA HIS A 32 1.01 -10.16 4.91
C HIS A 32 0.79 -10.53 6.37
N ILE A 33 0.90 -11.81 6.69
CA ILE A 33 0.81 -12.31 8.06
C ILE A 33 2.16 -12.86 8.44
N LEU A 34 2.82 -12.23 9.42
CA LEU A 34 4.16 -12.58 9.83
C LEU A 34 4.15 -13.76 10.81
N ALA A 35 5.23 -14.55 10.79
CA ALA A 35 5.45 -15.61 11.77
C ALA A 35 5.79 -15.06 13.14
N GLN A 36 6.52 -13.95 13.18
CA GLN A 36 6.92 -13.29 14.41
C GLN A 36 5.73 -12.64 15.12
N ASN A 37 5.84 -12.49 16.44
CA ASN A 37 4.78 -11.96 17.28
C ASN A 37 5.07 -10.57 17.86
N THR A 38 5.96 -9.80 17.24
CA THR A 38 6.39 -8.50 17.76
C THR A 38 6.07 -7.35 16.85
N HIS A 39 5.83 -6.17 17.43
CA HIS A 39 5.66 -4.93 16.68
C HIS A 39 6.93 -4.58 15.89
N ALA A 40 8.10 -4.87 16.43
CA ALA A 40 9.38 -4.62 15.77
C ALA A 40 9.48 -5.39 14.44
N ALA A 41 9.06 -6.66 14.43
CA ALA A 41 9.04 -7.45 13.20
C ALA A 41 8.07 -6.87 12.18
N ARG A 42 6.91 -6.40 12.62
CA ARG A 42 5.91 -5.76 11.76
C ARG A 42 6.46 -4.48 11.13
N ASN A 43 7.08 -3.63 11.93
CA ASN A 43 7.68 -2.39 11.45
C ASN A 43 8.82 -2.67 10.47
N LEU A 44 9.65 -3.68 10.74
CA LEU A 44 10.73 -4.07 9.85
C LEU A 44 10.18 -4.55 8.50
N HIS A 45 9.13 -5.35 8.51
CA HIS A 45 8.50 -5.81 7.28
C HIS A 45 7.93 -4.64 6.48
N ALA A 46 7.28 -3.70 7.17
CA ALA A 46 6.78 -2.48 6.53
C ALA A 46 7.92 -1.68 5.89
N ALA A 47 9.05 -1.53 6.58
CA ALA A 47 10.22 -0.83 6.03
C ALA A 47 10.74 -1.50 4.76
N LYS A 48 10.76 -2.82 4.72
CA LYS A 48 11.15 -3.58 3.52
C LYS A 48 10.19 -3.33 2.36
N LEU A 49 8.89 -3.26 2.63
CA LEU A 49 7.88 -2.95 1.62
C LEU A 49 8.03 -1.52 1.10
N VAL A 50 8.31 -0.58 1.99
CA VAL A 50 8.58 0.82 1.62
C VAL A 50 9.76 0.89 0.67
N ASP A 51 10.88 0.27 1.03
CA ASP A 51 12.09 0.27 0.22
C ASP A 51 11.83 -0.30 -1.16
N LYS A 52 11.16 -1.45 -1.22
CA LYS A 52 10.82 -2.10 -2.49
C LYS A 52 9.95 -1.22 -3.38
N ALA A 53 8.90 -0.63 -2.82
CA ALA A 53 7.98 0.21 -3.56
C ALA A 53 8.66 1.51 -4.03
N TRP A 54 9.46 2.11 -3.16
CA TRP A 54 10.18 3.33 -3.50
C TRP A 54 11.21 3.09 -4.62
N GLN A 55 11.91 1.96 -4.59
CA GLN A 55 12.85 1.59 -5.66
C GLN A 55 12.14 1.40 -7.02
N GLN A 56 10.87 1.06 -7.01
CA GLN A 56 10.06 0.95 -8.21
C GLN A 56 9.53 2.31 -8.71
N GLY A 57 9.86 3.38 -8.02
CA GLY A 57 9.42 4.73 -8.37
C GLY A 57 8.08 5.14 -7.79
N ASP A 58 7.51 4.36 -6.88
CA ASP A 58 6.23 4.66 -6.26
C ASP A 58 6.34 5.74 -5.20
N ARG A 59 5.28 6.55 -5.08
CA ARG A 59 5.03 7.31 -3.87
C ARG A 59 4.38 6.38 -2.85
N VAL A 60 4.98 6.25 -1.69
CA VAL A 60 4.59 5.25 -0.68
C VAL A 60 4.21 5.95 0.62
N CYS A 61 3.09 5.56 1.20
CA CYS A 61 2.79 5.98 2.56
C CYS A 61 2.54 4.78 3.47
N VAL A 62 2.84 4.98 4.74
CA VAL A 62 2.54 4.02 5.80
C VAL A 62 1.56 4.67 6.75
N LEU A 63 0.42 4.06 6.94
CA LEU A 63 -0.62 4.55 7.84
C LEU A 63 -0.43 3.94 9.22
N CYS A 64 -0.20 4.79 10.21
CA CYS A 64 0.03 4.43 11.61
C CYS A 64 -1.07 4.97 12.52
N ASP A 65 -1.25 4.35 13.69
CA ASP A 65 -2.22 4.80 14.69
C ASP A 65 -1.65 5.87 15.60
N THR A 66 -0.40 5.75 15.98
CA THR A 66 0.21 6.57 17.01
C THR A 66 1.49 7.22 16.54
N GLU A 67 1.80 8.37 17.15
CA GLU A 67 3.04 9.09 16.90
C GLU A 67 4.26 8.23 17.27
N GLU A 68 4.15 7.44 18.35
CA GLU A 68 5.23 6.52 18.77
C GLU A 68 5.56 5.52 17.68
N GLN A 69 4.54 4.90 17.08
CA GLN A 69 4.73 3.96 16.00
C GLN A 69 5.37 4.64 14.78
N ALA A 70 4.93 5.86 14.48
CA ALA A 70 5.48 6.63 13.38
C ALA A 70 6.96 6.95 13.59
N VAL A 71 7.34 7.34 14.80
CA VAL A 71 8.73 7.64 15.14
C VAL A 71 9.61 6.39 15.06
N GLU A 72 9.13 5.25 15.55
CA GLU A 72 9.85 3.99 15.45
C GLU A 72 10.12 3.61 13.99
N LEU A 73 9.12 3.78 13.13
CA LEU A 73 9.26 3.50 11.72
C LEU A 73 10.21 4.50 11.04
N ASP A 74 10.14 5.76 11.41
CA ASP A 74 11.04 6.81 10.92
C ASP A 74 12.50 6.45 11.23
N ASP A 75 12.78 6.11 12.48
CA ASP A 75 14.13 5.68 12.91
C ASP A 75 14.58 4.44 12.14
N LEU A 76 13.69 3.50 11.93
CA LEU A 76 13.98 2.29 11.21
C LEU A 76 14.34 2.56 9.74
N LEU A 77 13.60 3.45 9.08
CA LEU A 77 13.88 3.84 7.70
C LEU A 77 15.23 4.52 7.54
N TRP A 78 15.65 5.31 8.54
CA TRP A 78 16.97 5.93 8.54
C TRP A 78 18.10 4.90 8.66
N ASN A 79 17.86 3.80 9.37
CA ASN A 79 18.90 2.82 9.73
C ASN A 79 18.75 1.47 8.99
N PHE A 80 17.69 1.31 8.24
CA PHE A 80 17.32 0.03 7.62
C PHE A 80 18.38 -0.46 6.63
N THR A 81 18.86 0.42 5.79
CA THR A 81 19.93 0.13 4.85
C THR A 81 20.92 1.30 4.90
N PRO A 82 22.12 1.11 5.45
CA PRO A 82 23.05 2.24 5.62
C PRO A 82 23.39 3.01 4.35
N GLU A 83 23.30 2.35 3.20
CA GLU A 83 23.64 2.94 1.92
C GLU A 83 22.43 3.52 1.18
N ALA A 84 21.22 3.20 1.63
CA ALA A 84 20.00 3.66 0.99
C ALA A 84 19.44 4.86 1.73
N PHE A 85 19.44 6.00 1.08
CA PHE A 85 18.74 7.17 1.58
C PHE A 85 17.33 7.18 1.02
N ILE A 86 16.34 6.92 1.88
CA ILE A 86 14.92 6.98 1.52
C ILE A 86 14.37 8.30 2.02
N PRO A 87 14.04 9.25 1.13
CA PRO A 87 13.45 10.52 1.56
C PRO A 87 12.07 10.28 2.17
N HIS A 88 11.91 10.58 3.45
CA HIS A 88 10.67 10.35 4.16
C HIS A 88 10.41 11.39 5.24
N SER A 89 9.15 11.55 5.60
CA SER A 89 8.73 12.43 6.69
C SER A 89 7.46 11.92 7.34
N ILE A 90 7.25 12.35 8.58
CA ILE A 90 6.02 12.07 9.34
C ILE A 90 5.04 13.21 9.10
N ALA A 91 3.82 12.89 8.69
CA ALA A 91 2.74 13.84 8.54
C ALA A 91 1.63 13.51 9.55
N LYS A 92 1.37 14.42 10.47
CA LYS A 92 0.42 14.19 11.58
C LYS A 92 -1.01 14.53 11.23
N ALA A 93 -1.21 15.45 10.29
CA ALA A 93 -2.54 15.91 9.89
C ALA A 93 -2.58 16.25 8.41
N ALA A 94 -3.76 16.10 7.82
CA ALA A 94 -3.98 16.40 6.40
C ALA A 94 -3.73 17.86 6.04
N THR A 95 -3.79 18.75 7.03
CA THR A 95 -3.50 20.19 6.86
C THR A 95 -2.02 20.48 6.61
N THR A 96 -1.15 19.51 6.89
CA THR A 96 0.28 19.62 6.63
C THR A 96 0.66 18.48 5.68
N PRO A 97 0.48 18.66 4.37
CA PRO A 97 0.70 17.58 3.41
C PRO A 97 2.16 17.15 3.37
N CYS A 98 2.37 15.86 3.19
CA CYS A 98 3.69 15.28 3.04
C CYS A 98 4.18 15.49 1.60
N SER A 99 5.27 16.23 1.45
CA SER A 99 5.87 16.49 0.14
C SER A 99 6.92 15.46 -0.26
N ASP A 100 7.39 14.64 0.70
CA ASP A 100 8.37 13.60 0.42
C ASP A 100 7.74 12.43 -0.32
N PRO A 101 8.52 11.67 -1.12
CA PRO A 101 8.00 10.50 -1.82
C PRO A 101 7.57 9.36 -0.89
N VAL A 102 8.07 9.34 0.34
CA VAL A 102 7.64 8.40 1.37
C VAL A 102 7.07 9.18 2.55
N GLY A 103 5.85 8.86 2.94
CA GLY A 103 5.17 9.49 4.05
C GLY A 103 4.77 8.49 5.12
N ILE A 104 4.96 8.86 6.38
CA ILE A 104 4.42 8.13 7.52
C ILE A 104 3.26 8.97 8.04
N LEU A 105 2.03 8.47 7.85
CA LEU A 105 0.83 9.27 8.08
C LEU A 105 0.07 8.81 9.32
N LEU A 106 -0.44 9.79 10.07
CA LEU A 106 -1.35 9.56 11.20
C LEU A 106 -2.81 9.90 10.83
N TYR A 107 -3.08 10.04 9.56
CA TYR A 107 -4.43 10.31 9.04
C TYR A 107 -4.62 9.51 7.75
N PRO A 108 -5.88 9.23 7.33
CA PRO A 108 -6.13 8.46 6.12
C PRO A 108 -5.55 9.13 4.88
N PRO A 109 -4.74 8.42 4.09
CA PRO A 109 -4.15 8.97 2.87
C PRO A 109 -5.19 9.15 1.77
N ALA A 110 -5.03 10.21 0.98
CA ALA A 110 -5.83 10.41 -0.23
C ALA A 110 -5.29 9.51 -1.34
N ALA A 111 -6.19 8.78 -2.01
CA ALA A 111 -5.80 7.81 -3.04
C ALA A 111 -5.04 8.43 -4.21
N VAL A 112 -5.33 9.69 -4.52
CA VAL A 112 -4.67 10.39 -5.64
C VAL A 112 -3.23 10.77 -5.36
N ASP A 113 -2.84 10.80 -4.10
CA ASP A 113 -1.51 11.26 -3.68
C ASP A 113 -0.48 10.15 -3.57
N TRP A 114 -0.91 8.90 -3.49
CA TRP A 114 -0.03 7.78 -3.18
C TRP A 114 -0.23 6.60 -4.12
N ASP A 115 0.88 6.01 -4.55
CA ASP A 115 0.85 4.81 -5.40
C ASP A 115 0.68 3.54 -4.58
N THR A 116 1.35 3.47 -3.43
CA THR A 116 1.29 2.32 -2.52
C THR A 116 0.97 2.79 -1.11
N VAL A 117 -0.02 2.16 -0.50
CA VAL A 117 -0.41 2.41 0.89
C VAL A 117 -0.15 1.15 1.71
N ILE A 118 0.64 1.29 2.77
CA ILE A 118 0.93 0.23 3.72
C ILE A 118 0.17 0.52 5.00
N VAL A 119 -0.66 -0.41 5.44
CA VAL A 119 -1.54 -0.21 6.59
C VAL A 119 -0.98 -0.93 7.81
N LEU A 120 -0.59 -0.16 8.81
CA LEU A 120 -0.23 -0.65 10.14
C LEU A 120 -1.26 -0.20 11.19
N SER A 121 -2.21 0.62 10.78
CA SER A 121 -3.24 1.16 11.67
C SER A 121 -4.28 0.11 12.05
N SER A 122 -4.94 0.34 13.16
CA SER A 122 -6.04 -0.52 13.63
C SER A 122 -7.30 -0.37 12.79
N ALA A 123 -7.46 0.77 12.11
CA ALA A 123 -8.59 1.03 11.24
C ALA A 123 -8.14 1.09 9.78
N LEU A 124 -8.95 0.54 8.90
CA LEU A 124 -8.77 0.63 7.46
C LEU A 124 -9.58 1.83 6.96
N PRO A 125 -9.02 2.69 6.09
CA PRO A 125 -9.79 3.79 5.50
C PRO A 125 -11.05 3.29 4.78
N GLU A 126 -12.12 4.07 4.83
CA GLU A 126 -13.40 3.70 4.21
C GLU A 126 -13.27 3.56 2.68
N ASP A 127 -12.39 4.33 2.07
CA ASP A 127 -12.13 4.32 0.64
C ASP A 127 -10.94 3.43 0.27
N ALA A 128 -10.70 2.39 1.04
CA ALA A 128 -9.55 1.49 0.84
C ALA A 128 -9.55 0.80 -0.53
N ASP A 129 -10.70 0.71 -1.19
CA ASP A 129 -10.83 0.16 -2.52
C ASP A 129 -10.35 1.12 -3.63
N GLN A 130 -10.06 2.36 -3.29
CA GLN A 130 -9.63 3.38 -4.25
C GLN A 130 -8.12 3.44 -4.43
N TYR A 131 -7.36 2.84 -3.53
CA TYR A 131 -5.91 2.86 -3.62
C TYR A 131 -5.41 1.99 -4.77
N ARG A 132 -4.33 2.45 -5.38
CA ARG A 132 -3.73 1.71 -6.49
C ARG A 132 -3.11 0.40 -6.02
N ARG A 133 -2.35 0.45 -4.92
CA ARG A 133 -1.76 -0.73 -4.27
C ARG A 133 -1.91 -0.62 -2.77
N LEU A 134 -2.23 -1.72 -2.14
CA LEU A 134 -2.42 -1.75 -0.70
C LEU A 134 -1.73 -2.97 -0.11
N ALA A 135 -1.02 -2.78 0.98
CA ALA A 135 -0.43 -3.86 1.75
C ALA A 135 -0.87 -3.75 3.20
N LEU A 136 -1.53 -4.78 3.69
CA LEU A 136 -1.86 -4.93 5.10
C LEU A 136 -0.80 -5.82 5.73
N VAL A 137 -0.26 -5.40 6.87
CA VAL A 137 0.77 -6.17 7.57
C VAL A 137 0.30 -6.46 8.99
N ALA A 138 0.26 -7.72 9.35
CA ALA A 138 -0.08 -8.16 10.70
C ALA A 138 1.01 -9.07 11.24
N HIS A 139 1.40 -8.87 12.50
CA HIS A 139 2.26 -9.80 13.20
C HIS A 139 1.40 -10.86 13.94
N ASN A 140 2.03 -11.95 14.36
CA ASN A 140 1.33 -13.09 14.93
C ASN A 140 0.92 -12.84 16.39
N ASP A 141 -0.10 -12.02 16.55
CA ASP A 141 -0.70 -11.66 17.83
C ASP A 141 -2.22 -11.74 17.68
N PRO A 142 -2.94 -12.35 18.64
CA PRO A 142 -4.39 -12.56 18.52
C PRO A 142 -5.18 -11.30 18.25
N ALA A 143 -4.87 -10.19 18.92
CA ALA A 143 -5.58 -8.94 18.74
C ALA A 143 -5.33 -8.35 17.36
N VAL A 144 -4.07 -8.38 16.91
CA VAL A 144 -3.68 -7.87 15.59
C VAL A 144 -4.27 -8.74 14.49
N LEU A 145 -4.25 -10.05 14.64
CA LEU A 145 -4.86 -10.96 13.67
C LEU A 145 -6.37 -10.76 13.57
N ASN A 146 -7.01 -10.46 14.69
CA ASN A 146 -8.45 -10.19 14.70
C ASN A 146 -8.78 -8.90 13.95
N GLN A 147 -7.99 -7.84 14.16
CA GLN A 147 -8.12 -6.59 13.39
C GLN A 147 -7.93 -6.86 11.90
N ALA A 148 -6.94 -7.66 11.59
CA ALA A 148 -6.60 -8.03 10.23
C ALA A 148 -7.75 -8.76 9.52
N ARG A 149 -8.41 -9.66 10.22
CA ARG A 149 -9.61 -10.34 9.69
C ARG A 149 -10.73 -9.35 9.41
N GLY A 150 -10.89 -8.34 10.27
CA GLY A 150 -11.84 -7.25 10.05
C GLY A 150 -11.54 -6.46 8.79
N HIS A 151 -10.27 -6.12 8.57
CA HIS A 151 -9.83 -5.44 7.36
C HIS A 151 -10.08 -6.27 6.11
N TYR A 152 -9.79 -7.56 6.18
CA TYR A 152 -10.04 -8.48 5.06
C TYR A 152 -11.52 -8.53 4.70
N LYS A 153 -12.40 -8.62 5.72
CA LYS A 153 -13.85 -8.60 5.51
C LYS A 153 -14.32 -7.27 4.92
N GLN A 154 -13.76 -6.17 5.39
CA GLN A 154 -14.09 -4.84 4.86
C GLN A 154 -13.73 -4.73 3.39
N LEU A 155 -12.55 -5.20 2.99
CA LEU A 155 -12.15 -5.22 1.58
C LEU A 155 -13.07 -6.11 0.76
N ARG A 156 -13.45 -7.27 1.28
CA ARG A 156 -14.39 -8.15 0.59
C ARG A 156 -15.75 -7.50 0.37
N SER A 157 -16.23 -6.75 1.35
CA SER A 157 -17.50 -6.00 1.22
C SER A 157 -17.42 -4.93 0.11
N LEU A 158 -16.21 -4.46 -0.18
CA LEU A 158 -15.95 -3.52 -1.27
C LEU A 158 -15.66 -4.21 -2.61
N GLY A 159 -15.77 -5.53 -2.65
CA GLY A 159 -15.56 -6.33 -3.86
C GLY A 159 -14.12 -6.70 -4.13
N ILE A 160 -13.24 -6.61 -3.13
CA ILE A 160 -11.82 -6.90 -3.25
C ILE A 160 -11.45 -8.15 -2.46
N GLU A 161 -10.82 -9.10 -3.12
CA GLU A 161 -10.20 -10.26 -2.47
C GLU A 161 -8.69 -10.03 -2.46
N ALA A 162 -8.16 -9.61 -1.32
CA ALA A 162 -6.74 -9.39 -1.16
C ALA A 162 -6.00 -10.74 -1.18
N ARG A 163 -4.82 -10.76 -1.78
CA ARG A 163 -3.95 -11.93 -1.75
C ARG A 163 -3.36 -12.07 -0.36
N VAL A 164 -3.38 -13.28 0.17
CA VAL A 164 -2.86 -13.56 1.51
C VAL A 164 -1.49 -14.23 1.40
N HIS A 165 -0.51 -13.63 2.04
CA HIS A 165 0.81 -14.21 2.20
C HIS A 165 1.00 -14.55 3.67
N ASP A 166 0.70 -15.77 4.03
CA ASP A 166 0.78 -16.25 5.41
C ASP A 166 2.14 -16.90 5.66
N MET A 167 2.95 -16.25 6.48
CA MET A 167 4.32 -16.68 6.78
C MET A 167 4.42 -17.43 8.13
N ARG A 168 3.29 -17.80 8.71
CA ARG A 168 3.28 -18.47 10.03
C ARG A 168 3.66 -19.94 10.00
N LYS A 169 3.87 -20.49 8.85
CA LYS A 169 4.25 -21.91 8.70
C LYS A 169 5.72 -22.16 8.95
#